data_41dd002182b96893dc54089a2c40612e
#
_entry.id   41dd002182b96893dc54089a2c40612e
#
_cell.length_a   1.000
_cell.length_b   1.000
_cell.length_c   1.000
_cell.angle_alpha   90.00
_cell.angle_beta   90.00
_cell.angle_gamma   90.00
#
_symmetry.space_group_name_H-M   'P 1'
#
loop_
_entity.id
_entity.type
_entity.pdbx_description
1 polymer ?
#
loop_
_entity_poly.entity_id
_entity_poly.type
_entity_poly.pdbx_seq_one_letter_code
_entity_poly.pdbx_strand_id
1 'polypeptide(L)' 'NQDDKKRLLLKMDIEGGEFDVFMNTNINYLLLFDQLSVEFHFNLNDNSLFQTYSNVLKKLNEHFYMFHILFDVLYYLLV' A
#
# COMPACT_ATOMS: atom_id res chain seq x y z
N ASN A 1 1.36 28.19 5.00
CA ASN A 1 0.78 28.48 3.70
C ASN A 1 0.36 27.18 3.03
N GLN A 2 -0.89 27.05 2.74
CA GLN A 2 -1.41 25.83 2.12
C GLN A 2 -0.83 25.59 0.73
N ASP A 3 -0.31 26.59 0.07
CA ASP A 3 0.33 26.44 -1.22
C ASP A 3 1.62 25.64 -1.10
N ASP A 4 2.17 25.57 0.09
CA ASP A 4 3.35 24.76 0.36
C ASP A 4 3.02 23.33 0.68
N LYS A 5 1.75 23.01 0.75
CA LYS A 5 1.31 21.64 1.01
C LYS A 5 1.68 20.76 -0.16
N LYS A 6 2.66 19.91 0.06
CA LYS A 6 3.12 18.98 -0.97
C LYS A 6 2.26 17.74 -0.98
N ARG A 7 1.95 17.27 -2.17
CA ARG A 7 1.33 15.96 -2.35
C ARG A 7 2.43 14.96 -2.58
N LEU A 8 2.48 13.96 -1.71
CA LEU A 8 3.49 12.92 -1.77
C LEU A 8 2.88 11.66 -2.34
N LEU A 9 3.54 11.10 -3.33
CA LEU A 9 3.19 9.84 -3.94
C LEU A 9 4.26 8.81 -3.59
N LEU A 10 3.84 7.70 -3.03
CA LEU A 10 4.71 6.54 -2.88
C LEU A 10 4.40 5.56 -4.01
N LYS A 11 5.41 5.23 -4.78
CA LYS A 11 5.33 4.19 -5.80
C LYS A 11 6.27 3.06 -5.41
N MET A 12 5.73 1.85 -5.35
CA MET A 12 6.49 0.70 -4.89
C MET A 12 6.32 -0.49 -5.82
N ASP A 13 7.44 -1.01 -6.29
CA ASP A 13 7.53 -2.22 -7.10
C ASP A 13 8.88 -2.86 -6.80
N ILE A 14 8.93 -3.73 -5.79
CA ILE A 14 10.18 -4.32 -5.31
C ILE A 14 10.19 -5.84 -5.41
N GLU A 15 9.35 -6.36 -6.27
CA GLU A 15 9.33 -7.78 -6.65
C GLU A 15 9.28 -8.75 -5.47
N GLY A 16 8.25 -8.61 -4.64
CA GLY A 16 7.94 -9.57 -3.60
C GLY A 16 8.21 -9.13 -2.18
N GLY A 17 8.76 -7.93 -1.98
CA GLY A 17 9.00 -7.41 -0.64
C GLY A 17 7.92 -6.46 -0.13
N GLU A 18 6.89 -6.18 -0.94
CA GLU A 18 5.90 -5.14 -0.62
C GLU A 18 5.14 -5.45 0.67
N PHE A 19 4.71 -6.69 0.84
CA PHE A 19 3.95 -7.06 2.03
C PHE A 19 4.77 -6.92 3.30
N ASP A 20 6.04 -7.31 3.26
CA ASP A 20 6.92 -7.17 4.42
C ASP A 20 7.13 -5.71 4.78
N VAL A 21 7.31 -4.85 3.79
CA VAL A 21 7.47 -3.42 4.02
C VAL A 21 6.22 -2.85 4.69
N PHE A 22 5.03 -3.09 4.13
CA PHE A 22 3.80 -2.56 4.70
C PHE A 22 3.46 -3.18 6.05
N MET A 23 3.80 -4.45 6.26
CA MET A 23 3.55 -5.10 7.54
C MET A 23 4.37 -4.48 8.65
N ASN A 24 5.61 -4.11 8.38
CA ASN A 24 6.58 -3.65 9.37
C ASN A 24 6.69 -2.13 9.46
N THR A 25 6.13 -1.39 8.52
CA THR A 25 6.19 0.06 8.54
C THR A 25 5.09 0.61 9.45
N ASN A 26 5.48 1.52 10.35
CA ASN A 26 4.52 2.22 11.19
C ASN A 26 3.54 3.00 10.32
N ILE A 27 2.26 2.89 10.62
CA ILE A 27 1.22 3.56 9.84
C ILE A 27 1.44 5.07 9.76
N ASN A 28 2.02 5.67 10.77
CA ASN A 28 2.27 7.11 10.77
C ASN A 28 3.21 7.55 9.64
N TYR A 29 4.12 6.68 9.22
CA TYR A 29 4.96 6.98 8.06
C TYR A 29 4.17 6.89 6.77
N LEU A 30 3.27 5.92 6.66
CA LEU A 30 2.44 5.78 5.47
C LEU A 30 1.47 6.95 5.31
N LEU A 31 0.99 7.50 6.42
CA LEU A 31 0.07 8.64 6.40
C LEU A 31 0.71 9.94 5.93
N LEU A 32 2.02 9.96 5.73
CA LEU A 32 2.70 11.09 5.10
C LEU A 32 2.42 11.17 3.60
N PHE A 33 1.94 10.09 3.01
CA PHE A 33 1.67 10.03 1.57
C PHE A 33 0.19 10.26 1.30
N ASP A 34 -0.10 11.07 0.31
CA ASP A 34 -1.48 11.29 -0.14
C ASP A 34 -1.95 10.17 -1.07
N GLN A 35 -1.02 9.54 -1.74
CA GLN A 35 -1.33 8.50 -2.70
C GLN A 35 -0.29 7.39 -2.66
N LEU A 36 -0.77 6.18 -2.76
CA LEU A 36 0.07 5.00 -2.91
C LEU A 36 -0.20 4.33 -4.25
N SER A 37 0.85 3.91 -4.93
CA SER A 37 0.76 3.07 -6.11
C SER A 37 1.67 1.88 -5.86
N VAL A 38 1.10 0.72 -5.65
CA VAL A 38 1.85 -0.46 -5.20
C VAL A 38 1.57 -1.64 -6.12
N GLU A 39 2.62 -2.18 -6.70
CA GLU A 39 2.52 -3.44 -7.42
C GLU A 39 2.80 -4.56 -6.42
N PHE A 40 1.74 -5.26 -6.02
CA PHE A 40 1.84 -6.38 -5.10
C PHE A 40 2.14 -7.66 -5.86
N HIS A 41 3.09 -8.41 -5.34
CA HIS A 41 3.45 -9.71 -5.91
C HIS A 41 2.90 -10.80 -5.00
N PHE A 42 1.76 -11.36 -5.42
CA PHE A 42 1.09 -12.43 -4.66
C PHE A 42 1.64 -13.78 -5.06
N ASN A 43 1.97 -14.59 -4.06
CA ASN A 43 2.28 -16.00 -4.29
C ASN A 43 1.06 -16.83 -3.90
N LEU A 44 0.21 -17.13 -4.87
CA LEU A 44 -1.05 -17.84 -4.64
C LEU A 44 -0.87 -19.33 -4.39
N ASN A 45 0.35 -19.85 -4.57
CA ASN A 45 0.66 -21.25 -4.31
C ASN A 45 1.02 -21.52 -2.84
N ASP A 46 1.18 -20.47 -2.05
CA ASP A 46 1.56 -20.60 -0.65
C ASP A 46 0.45 -20.03 0.24
N ASN A 47 -0.40 -20.93 0.75
CA ASN A 47 -1.53 -20.55 1.58
C ASN A 47 -1.10 -19.90 2.91
N SER A 48 0.13 -20.15 3.36
CA SER A 48 0.62 -19.57 4.61
C SER A 48 0.78 -18.05 4.52
N LEU A 49 0.84 -17.50 3.30
CA LEU A 49 1.00 -16.06 3.09
C LEU A 49 -0.34 -15.31 3.05
N PHE A 50 -1.46 -16.00 2.94
CA PHE A 50 -2.76 -15.35 2.77
C PHE A 50 -3.14 -14.48 3.95
N GLN A 51 -2.78 -14.88 5.16
CA GLN A 51 -3.05 -14.07 6.35
C GLN A 51 -2.26 -12.76 6.29
N THR A 52 -1.02 -12.83 5.86
CA THR A 52 -0.19 -11.62 5.70
C THR A 52 -0.78 -10.68 4.65
N TYR A 53 -1.21 -11.22 3.51
CA TYR A 53 -1.86 -10.44 2.47
C TYR A 53 -3.09 -9.73 3.02
N SER A 54 -3.95 -10.49 3.69
CA SER A 54 -5.17 -9.96 4.26
C SER A 54 -4.90 -8.85 5.28
N ASN A 55 -3.92 -9.05 6.15
CA ASN A 55 -3.57 -8.08 7.19
C ASN A 55 -3.05 -6.78 6.59
N VAL A 56 -2.20 -6.87 5.56
CA VAL A 56 -1.66 -5.68 4.90
C VAL A 56 -2.75 -4.91 4.17
N LEU A 57 -3.59 -5.60 3.41
CA LEU A 57 -4.67 -4.94 2.68
C LEU A 57 -5.67 -4.29 3.63
N LYS A 58 -5.96 -4.94 4.75
CA LYS A 58 -6.83 -4.37 5.78
C LYS A 58 -6.21 -3.11 6.38
N LYS A 59 -4.93 -3.15 6.69
CA LYS A 59 -4.20 -2.00 7.23
C LYS A 59 -4.29 -0.81 6.28
N LEU A 60 -4.07 -1.04 5.00
CA LEU A 60 -4.19 0.03 4.00
C LEU A 60 -5.62 0.53 3.87
N ASN A 61 -6.60 -0.38 3.84
CA ASN A 61 -8.00 -0.01 3.66
C ASN A 61 -8.58 0.76 4.85
N GLU A 62 -7.97 0.67 6.02
CA GLU A 62 -8.40 1.45 7.19
C GLU A 62 -8.06 2.94 7.06
N HIS A 63 -7.06 3.28 6.25
CA HIS A 63 -6.54 4.64 6.16
C HIS A 63 -6.55 5.21 4.75
N PHE A 64 -6.62 4.35 3.76
CA PHE A 64 -6.58 4.74 2.36
C PHE A 64 -7.80 4.21 1.62
N TYR A 65 -8.20 4.93 0.60
CA TYR A 65 -9.26 4.53 -0.30
C TYR A 65 -8.64 3.98 -1.59
N MET A 66 -8.92 2.72 -1.90
CA MET A 66 -8.47 2.12 -3.15
C MET A 66 -9.39 2.57 -4.27
N PHE A 67 -8.87 3.36 -5.20
CA PHE A 67 -9.69 3.93 -6.25
C PHE A 67 -9.48 3.28 -7.62
N HIS A 68 -8.43 2.49 -7.77
CA HIS A 68 -8.13 1.87 -9.06
C HIS A 68 -7.30 0.62 -8.88
N ILE A 69 -7.55 -0.37 -9.74
CA ILE A 69 -6.75 -1.57 -9.85
C ILE A 69 -6.42 -1.74 -11.33
N LEU A 70 -5.15 -1.95 -11.64
CA LEU A 70 -4.71 -2.30 -12.97
C LEU A 70 -3.72 -3.45 -12.87
N PHE A 71 -4.16 -4.64 -13.30
CA PHE A 71 -3.40 -5.89 -13.08
C PHE A 71 -3.11 -6.08 -11.58
N ASP A 72 -1.83 -6.16 -11.20
CA ASP A 72 -1.41 -6.32 -9.81
C ASP A 72 -1.10 -5.00 -9.13
N VAL A 73 -1.33 -3.88 -9.79
CA VAL A 73 -1.05 -2.56 -9.25
C VAL A 73 -2.30 -1.99 -8.60
N LEU A 74 -2.21 -1.67 -7.32
CA LEU A 74 -3.30 -1.10 -6.55
C LEU A 74 -2.99 0.36 -6.25
N TYR A 75 -3.97 1.21 -6.48
CA TYR A 75 -3.85 2.65 -6.31
C TYR A 75 -4.72 3.11 -5.17
N TYR A 76 -4.13 3.83 -4.22
CA TYR A 76 -4.79 4.27 -3.00
C TYR A 76 -4.69 5.79 -2.84
N LEU A 77 -5.75 6.38 -2.32
CA LEU A 77 -5.77 7.78 -1.86
C LEU A 77 -5.95 7.81 -0.35
N LEU A 78 -5.23 8.71 0.31
CA LEU A 78 -5.42 8.95 1.73
C LEU A 78 -6.81 9.53 1.98
N VAL A 79 -7.50 8.92 2.93
CA VAL A 79 -8.84 9.38 3.30
C VAL A 79 -8.80 10.56 4.24
#